data_30dc57e83182606e752a672d291e9264
#
_entry.id   30dc57e83182606e752a672d291e9264
#
_cell.length_a   1.000
_cell.length_b   1.000
_cell.length_c   1.000
_cell.angle_alpha   90.00
_cell.angle_beta   90.00
_cell.angle_gamma   90.00
#
_symmetry.space_group_name_H-M   'P 1'
#
loop_
_entity.id
_entity.type
_entity.pdbx_description
1 polymer ?
#
loop_
_entity_poly.entity_id
_entity_poly.type
_entity_poly.pdbx_seq_one_letter_code
_entity_poly.pdbx_strand_id
1 'polypeptide(L)'
;MVKRLLFLMLLAVAPTTAVHAAGATGNVYQVEVVVFENRLPSLEGGEIWSHDRVKTEIADAADAVSAGVTPAPNSPLSAAAAALEKSGHHHVLAHLIWEQNVDAKSVTKPVKIDDSTDGLSGTLRFYLSRFLFVDIDLALKEPASGGFLGGTGQEAPVYRLEDHRRVRIAEVNYFDHPKFGALVRVAPVKPN
;
A
#
# COMPACT_ATOMS: atom_id res chain seq x y z
N MET A 1 -7.02 -88.80 9.83
CA MET A 1 -6.28 -87.95 8.92
C MET A 1 -7.10 -86.69 8.72
N VAL A 2 -6.76 -85.60 9.43
CA VAL A 2 -7.49 -84.34 9.38
C VAL A 2 -6.56 -83.31 8.68
N LYS A 3 -6.94 -82.88 7.46
CA LYS A 3 -6.26 -81.87 6.72
C LYS A 3 -6.68 -80.46 7.26
N ARG A 4 -5.75 -79.74 7.90
CA ARG A 4 -5.95 -78.35 8.30
C ARG A 4 -5.73 -77.45 7.10
N LEU A 5 -6.78 -76.73 6.66
CA LEU A 5 -6.73 -75.72 5.65
C LEU A 5 -6.36 -74.36 6.33
N LEU A 6 -5.18 -73.89 6.02
CA LEU A 6 -4.70 -72.57 6.50
C LEU A 6 -5.23 -71.52 5.55
N PHE A 7 -6.18 -70.67 6.03
CA PHE A 7 -6.71 -69.56 5.25
C PHE A 7 -5.84 -68.32 5.51
N LEU A 8 -5.02 -67.96 4.52
CA LEU A 8 -4.18 -66.79 4.58
C LEU A 8 -5.00 -65.55 4.20
N MET A 9 -5.34 -64.71 5.19
CA MET A 9 -6.10 -63.48 5.01
C MET A 9 -5.12 -62.39 4.61
N LEU A 10 -5.11 -62.03 3.31
CA LEU A 10 -4.29 -60.96 2.75
C LEU A 10 -4.97 -59.61 3.05
N LEU A 11 -4.41 -58.87 4.02
CA LEU A 11 -4.91 -57.55 4.40
C LEU A 11 -4.38 -56.54 3.35
N ALA A 12 -5.24 -56.10 2.44
CA ALA A 12 -4.92 -55.05 1.47
C ALA A 12 -4.94 -53.68 2.16
N VAL A 13 -3.74 -53.14 2.41
CA VAL A 13 -3.58 -51.73 2.85
C VAL A 13 -3.73 -50.87 1.62
N ALA A 14 -4.89 -50.18 1.49
CA ALA A 14 -5.07 -49.16 0.47
C ALA A 14 -4.27 -47.88 0.85
N PRO A 15 -3.45 -47.31 -0.04
CA PRO A 15 -2.80 -46.05 0.24
C PRO A 15 -3.87 -44.95 0.25
N THR A 16 -4.08 -44.30 1.39
CA THR A 16 -4.87 -43.07 1.51
C THR A 16 -4.05 -41.95 0.85
N THR A 17 -4.36 -41.66 -0.39
CA THR A 17 -3.89 -40.43 -1.02
C THR A 17 -4.53 -39.24 -0.29
N ALA A 18 -3.75 -38.54 0.52
CA ALA A 18 -4.14 -37.25 1.08
C ALA A 18 -4.40 -36.31 -0.09
N VAL A 19 -5.70 -36.08 -0.38
CA VAL A 19 -6.10 -34.97 -1.24
C VAL A 19 -5.71 -33.69 -0.49
N HIS A 20 -4.58 -33.11 -0.88
CA HIS A 20 -4.28 -31.75 -0.50
C HIS A 20 -5.38 -30.89 -1.13
N ALA A 21 -6.26 -30.37 -0.29
CA ALA A 21 -7.17 -29.31 -0.70
C ALA A 21 -6.27 -28.20 -1.25
N ALA A 22 -6.33 -28.01 -2.57
CA ALA A 22 -5.75 -26.84 -3.21
C ALA A 22 -6.45 -25.64 -2.55
N GLY A 23 -5.74 -24.99 -1.63
CA GLY A 23 -6.19 -23.76 -1.01
C GLY A 23 -6.59 -22.83 -2.13
N ALA A 24 -7.74 -22.17 -2.00
CA ALA A 24 -8.22 -21.20 -2.95
C ALA A 24 -7.05 -20.27 -3.30
N THR A 25 -6.55 -20.38 -4.53
CA THR A 25 -5.51 -19.49 -5.05
C THR A 25 -6.15 -18.13 -5.19
N GLY A 26 -6.14 -17.37 -4.09
CA GLY A 26 -6.51 -15.96 -4.13
C GLY A 26 -5.59 -15.27 -5.13
N ASN A 27 -6.11 -14.28 -5.83
CA ASN A 27 -5.32 -13.48 -6.74
C ASN A 27 -4.31 -12.67 -5.91
N VAL A 28 -3.02 -13.03 -5.99
CA VAL A 28 -1.95 -12.27 -5.35
C VAL A 28 -1.57 -11.11 -6.25
N TYR A 29 -1.56 -9.93 -5.68
CA TYR A 29 -1.14 -8.69 -6.36
C TYR A 29 0.07 -8.10 -5.67
N GLN A 30 0.99 -7.59 -6.47
CA GLN A 30 2.03 -6.69 -6.04
C GLN A 30 1.48 -5.27 -6.11
N VAL A 31 1.56 -4.55 -5.01
CA VAL A 31 1.21 -3.13 -4.91
C VAL A 31 2.50 -2.36 -4.70
N GLU A 32 2.67 -1.29 -5.45
CA GLU A 32 3.82 -0.41 -5.37
C GLU A 32 3.34 1.03 -5.27
N VAL A 33 3.90 1.78 -4.34
CA VAL A 33 3.60 3.19 -4.12
C VAL A 33 4.88 4.01 -4.03
N VAL A 34 4.88 5.16 -4.71
CA VAL A 34 5.88 6.22 -4.56
C VAL A 34 5.15 7.46 -4.07
N VAL A 35 5.48 7.94 -2.88
CA VAL A 35 4.98 9.21 -2.35
C VAL A 35 6.08 10.24 -2.47
N PHE A 36 5.76 11.43 -2.96
CA PHE A 36 6.75 12.49 -3.17
C PHE A 36 6.19 13.87 -2.80
N GLU A 37 7.03 14.71 -2.26
CA GLU A 37 6.78 16.11 -1.97
C GLU A 37 7.04 16.97 -3.21
N ASN A 38 6.22 18.02 -3.38
CA ASN A 38 6.48 19.09 -4.34
C ASN A 38 7.18 20.25 -3.63
N ARG A 39 8.47 20.47 -3.94
CA ARG A 39 9.30 21.52 -3.34
C ARG A 39 8.99 22.93 -3.84
N LEU A 40 8.33 23.02 -4.99
CA LEU A 40 7.93 24.28 -5.60
C LEU A 40 6.41 24.30 -5.85
N PRO A 41 5.59 24.18 -4.80
CA PRO A 41 4.15 24.18 -4.98
C PRO A 41 3.70 25.53 -5.49
N SER A 42 3.04 25.57 -6.65
CA SER A 42 2.31 26.75 -7.08
C SER A 42 0.99 26.82 -6.30
N LEU A 43 0.97 27.64 -5.26
CA LEU A 43 -0.24 27.94 -4.50
C LEU A 43 -1.06 29.06 -5.16
N GLU A 44 -0.64 29.58 -6.31
CA GLU A 44 -1.24 30.72 -7.00
C GLU A 44 -2.49 30.36 -7.83
N GLY A 45 -2.95 29.13 -7.79
CA GLY A 45 -4.07 28.63 -8.61
C GLY A 45 -5.48 28.98 -8.16
N GLY A 46 -5.69 29.83 -7.17
CA GLY A 46 -7.02 30.31 -6.76
C GLY A 46 -7.90 29.31 -6.02
N GLU A 47 -7.48 28.07 -5.85
CA GLU A 47 -8.13 27.16 -4.92
C GLU A 47 -7.64 27.46 -3.50
N ILE A 48 -8.55 28.01 -2.69
CA ILE A 48 -8.33 28.19 -1.25
C ILE A 48 -8.36 26.78 -0.64
N TRP A 49 -7.21 26.14 -0.57
CA TRP A 49 -7.05 24.95 0.27
C TRP A 49 -7.17 25.43 1.70
N SER A 50 -8.39 25.32 2.25
CA SER A 50 -8.64 25.72 3.61
C SER A 50 -7.69 24.91 4.49
N HIS A 51 -6.91 25.61 5.32
CA HIS A 51 -6.21 25.02 6.46
C HIS A 51 -7.23 24.62 7.53
N ASP A 52 -8.33 24.00 7.08
CA ASP A 52 -9.28 23.41 8.00
C ASP A 52 -8.48 22.41 8.81
N ARG A 53 -8.56 22.56 10.13
CA ARG A 53 -7.92 21.70 11.11
C ARG A 53 -8.12 20.26 10.67
N VAL A 54 -7.15 19.80 9.89
CA VAL A 54 -7.16 18.44 9.39
C VAL A 54 -7.18 17.58 10.63
N LYS A 55 -8.21 16.74 10.75
CA LYS A 55 -8.19 15.70 11.77
C LYS A 55 -6.90 14.94 11.53
N THR A 56 -5.95 15.07 12.44
CA THR A 56 -4.65 14.39 12.38
C THR A 56 -4.78 12.87 12.48
N GLU A 57 -5.98 12.41 12.85
CA GLU A 57 -6.31 10.98 12.93
C GLU A 57 -6.80 10.51 11.56
N ILE A 58 -5.98 9.69 10.93
CA ILE A 58 -6.36 8.97 9.72
C ILE A 58 -7.32 7.87 10.14
N ALA A 59 -8.53 7.87 9.56
CA ALA A 59 -9.65 7.04 10.01
C ALA A 59 -9.33 5.54 10.09
N ASP A 60 -8.51 5.03 9.18
CA ASP A 60 -8.15 3.61 9.10
C ASP A 60 -6.78 3.28 9.74
N ALA A 61 -6.13 4.25 10.41
CA ALA A 61 -4.77 4.04 10.94
C ALA A 61 -4.71 3.00 12.06
N ALA A 62 -5.78 2.88 12.85
CA ALA A 62 -5.86 1.90 13.94
C ALA A 62 -5.90 0.44 13.42
N ASP A 63 -6.52 0.23 12.25
CA ASP A 63 -6.65 -1.08 11.61
C ASP A 63 -5.53 -1.38 10.60
N ALA A 64 -4.64 -0.40 10.37
CA ALA A 64 -3.57 -0.54 9.39
C ALA A 64 -2.54 -1.58 9.82
N VAL A 65 -2.11 -2.39 8.85
CA VAL A 65 -1.07 -3.39 9.04
C VAL A 65 0.24 -2.89 8.44
N SER A 66 1.34 -3.16 9.13
CA SER A 66 2.66 -3.11 8.49
C SER A 66 2.75 -4.36 7.62
N ALA A 67 2.36 -4.26 6.36
CA ALA A 67 2.65 -5.32 5.41
C ALA A 67 4.18 -5.48 5.34
N GLY A 68 4.67 -6.63 4.89
CA GLY A 68 6.10 -6.84 4.66
C GLY A 68 6.60 -5.91 3.55
N VAL A 69 6.55 -4.63 3.86
CA VAL A 69 6.87 -3.51 3.00
C VAL A 69 8.37 -3.42 2.89
N THR A 70 8.90 -3.58 1.70
CA THR A 70 10.33 -3.47 1.45
C THR A 70 10.61 -2.26 0.59
N PRO A 71 11.75 -1.57 0.80
CA PRO A 71 12.24 -0.59 -0.17
C PRO A 71 12.40 -1.26 -1.54
N ALA A 72 12.01 -0.58 -2.60
CA ALA A 72 11.92 -1.18 -3.94
C ALA A 72 12.93 -0.60 -4.95
N PRO A 73 14.26 -0.81 -4.77
CA PRO A 73 15.27 -0.17 -5.62
C PRO A 73 15.26 -0.63 -7.09
N ASN A 74 14.61 -1.75 -7.41
CA ASN A 74 14.57 -2.31 -8.79
C ASN A 74 13.14 -2.71 -9.20
N SER A 75 12.18 -1.88 -8.90
CA SER A 75 10.76 -2.10 -9.17
C SER A 75 10.30 -1.34 -10.42
N PRO A 76 9.10 -1.61 -10.94
CA PRO A 76 8.54 -0.89 -12.08
C PRO A 76 8.47 0.64 -11.93
N LEU A 77 8.29 1.18 -10.71
CA LEU A 77 8.27 2.62 -10.47
C LEU A 77 9.65 3.22 -10.11
N SER A 78 10.72 2.42 -10.00
CA SER A 78 12.05 2.91 -9.64
C SER A 78 12.56 4.00 -10.59
N ALA A 79 12.31 3.87 -11.89
CA ALA A 79 12.70 4.88 -12.86
C ALA A 79 11.91 6.20 -12.67
N ALA A 80 10.62 6.11 -12.31
CA ALA A 80 9.80 7.29 -12.02
C ALA A 80 10.25 7.96 -10.72
N ALA A 81 10.51 7.20 -9.65
CA ALA A 81 11.04 7.72 -8.40
C ALA A 81 12.38 8.44 -8.61
N ALA A 82 13.32 7.83 -9.36
CA ALA A 82 14.59 8.44 -9.68
C ALA A 82 14.45 9.72 -10.53
N ALA A 83 13.48 9.75 -11.45
CA ALA A 83 13.21 10.94 -12.25
C ALA A 83 12.65 12.10 -11.41
N LEU A 84 11.76 11.80 -10.46
CA LEU A 84 11.23 12.79 -9.50
C LEU A 84 12.37 13.41 -8.69
N GLU A 85 13.22 12.60 -8.08
CA GLU A 85 14.38 13.10 -7.33
C GLU A 85 15.33 13.93 -8.20
N LYS A 86 15.66 13.44 -9.40
CA LYS A 86 16.57 14.12 -10.32
C LYS A 86 16.04 15.46 -10.81
N SER A 87 14.71 15.67 -10.79
CA SER A 87 14.09 16.91 -11.24
C SER A 87 14.49 18.12 -10.37
N GLY A 88 14.87 17.88 -9.11
CA GLY A 88 15.12 18.92 -8.10
C GLY A 88 13.86 19.64 -7.62
N HIS A 89 12.72 19.41 -8.26
CA HIS A 89 11.42 20.00 -7.90
C HIS A 89 10.61 19.10 -6.98
N HIS A 90 10.98 17.85 -6.87
CA HIS A 90 10.32 16.86 -6.04
C HIS A 90 11.32 16.18 -5.11
N HIS A 91 10.79 15.59 -4.04
CA HIS A 91 11.54 14.75 -3.12
C HIS A 91 10.72 13.51 -2.82
N VAL A 92 11.31 12.33 -2.97
CA VAL A 92 10.61 11.07 -2.70
C VAL A 92 10.63 10.80 -1.19
N LEU A 93 9.44 10.85 -0.59
CA LEU A 93 9.22 10.60 0.84
C LEU A 93 9.16 9.10 1.15
N ALA A 94 8.55 8.32 0.26
CA ALA A 94 8.43 6.88 0.42
C ALA A 94 8.39 6.17 -0.93
N HIS A 95 9.07 5.03 -1.04
CA HIS A 95 8.97 4.12 -2.17
C HIS A 95 8.86 2.69 -1.64
N LEU A 96 7.66 2.16 -1.65
CA LEU A 96 7.29 0.94 -0.95
C LEU A 96 6.64 -0.05 -1.91
N ILE A 97 6.91 -1.34 -1.69
CA ILE A 97 6.34 -2.45 -2.44
C ILE A 97 5.95 -3.59 -1.50
N TRP A 98 4.81 -4.22 -1.75
CA TRP A 98 4.37 -5.41 -1.02
C TRP A 98 3.50 -6.29 -1.89
N GLU A 99 3.31 -7.51 -1.44
CA GLU A 99 2.37 -8.45 -2.04
C GLU A 99 1.19 -8.67 -1.10
N GLN A 100 -0.01 -8.71 -1.66
CA GLN A 100 -1.20 -9.04 -0.89
C GLN A 100 -2.16 -9.92 -1.69
N ASN A 101 -2.81 -10.81 -0.97
CA ASN A 101 -3.91 -11.59 -1.50
C ASN A 101 -5.20 -10.76 -1.47
N VAL A 102 -5.89 -10.71 -2.59
CA VAL A 102 -7.15 -9.97 -2.73
C VAL A 102 -8.22 -10.89 -3.27
N ASP A 103 -9.24 -11.11 -2.46
CA ASP A 103 -10.43 -11.86 -2.80
C ASP A 103 -11.65 -10.92 -2.73
N ALA A 104 -12.60 -11.07 -3.65
CA ALA A 104 -13.84 -10.29 -3.69
C ALA A 104 -14.70 -10.41 -2.41
N LYS A 105 -14.43 -11.39 -1.57
CA LYS A 105 -15.15 -11.64 -0.30
C LYS A 105 -14.36 -11.20 0.93
N SER A 106 -13.10 -10.83 0.78
CA SER A 106 -12.24 -10.45 1.91
C SER A 106 -12.26 -8.94 2.13
N VAL A 107 -12.39 -8.56 3.40
CA VAL A 107 -12.12 -7.17 3.81
C VAL A 107 -10.62 -6.99 3.88
N THR A 108 -10.06 -6.27 2.92
CA THR A 108 -8.62 -5.96 2.91
C THR A 108 -8.33 -4.87 3.91
N LYS A 109 -7.36 -5.11 4.80
CA LYS A 109 -6.90 -4.09 5.74
C LYS A 109 -6.04 -3.05 5.03
N PRO A 110 -6.09 -1.79 5.46
CA PRO A 110 -5.19 -0.75 4.97
C PRO A 110 -3.75 -1.05 5.39
N VAL A 111 -2.81 -0.66 4.56
CA VAL A 111 -1.37 -0.78 4.80
C VAL A 111 -0.84 0.59 5.20
N LYS A 112 -0.01 0.63 6.24
CA LYS A 112 0.65 1.85 6.69
C LYS A 112 1.65 2.34 5.65
N ILE A 113 1.57 3.65 5.39
CA ILE A 113 2.51 4.41 4.58
C ILE A 113 3.00 5.54 5.48
N ASP A 114 4.13 5.35 6.11
CA ASP A 114 4.69 6.35 7.02
C ASP A 114 6.20 6.53 6.81
N ASP A 115 6.65 7.78 6.90
CA ASP A 115 8.01 8.16 7.12
C ASP A 115 8.04 9.26 8.18
N SER A 116 8.42 8.87 9.39
CA SER A 116 8.47 9.79 10.54
C SER A 116 9.56 10.86 10.39
N THR A 117 10.56 10.63 9.55
CA THR A 117 11.66 11.58 9.30
C THR A 117 11.16 12.78 8.51
N ASP A 118 10.37 12.53 7.47
CA ASP A 118 9.86 13.54 6.56
C ASP A 118 8.42 13.97 6.87
N GLY A 119 7.87 13.52 8.00
CA GLY A 119 6.54 13.92 8.46
C GLY A 119 5.38 13.29 7.69
N LEU A 120 5.63 12.30 6.86
CA LEU A 120 4.61 11.53 6.15
C LEU A 120 3.96 10.52 7.09
N SER A 121 2.64 10.46 7.08
CA SER A 121 1.86 9.42 7.77
C SER A 121 0.59 9.10 6.98
N GLY A 122 0.13 7.86 7.05
CA GLY A 122 -1.13 7.52 6.41
C GLY A 122 -1.31 6.05 6.09
N THR A 123 -2.26 5.79 5.21
CA THR A 123 -2.64 4.44 4.81
C THR A 123 -2.95 4.37 3.32
N LEU A 124 -2.74 3.19 2.76
CA LEU A 124 -3.23 2.80 1.45
C LEU A 124 -3.97 1.46 1.59
N ARG A 125 -5.20 1.40 1.10
CA ARG A 125 -5.98 0.16 1.02
C ARG A 125 -6.21 -0.19 -0.45
N PHE A 126 -5.77 -1.36 -0.86
CA PHE A 126 -6.06 -1.94 -2.16
C PHE A 126 -7.02 -3.11 -1.99
N TYR A 127 -8.09 -3.15 -2.77
CA TYR A 127 -9.11 -4.20 -2.64
C TYR A 127 -9.86 -4.46 -3.94
N LEU A 128 -10.53 -5.61 -3.98
CA LEU A 128 -11.39 -6.05 -5.06
C LEU A 128 -12.85 -6.02 -4.59
N SER A 129 -13.66 -5.21 -5.27
CA SER A 129 -15.12 -5.29 -5.21
C SER A 129 -15.61 -5.86 -6.55
N ARG A 130 -16.41 -5.15 -7.30
CA ARG A 130 -16.67 -5.47 -8.73
C ARG A 130 -15.47 -5.15 -9.62
N PHE A 131 -14.67 -4.19 -9.20
CA PHE A 131 -13.44 -3.73 -9.85
C PHE A 131 -12.36 -3.58 -8.79
N LEU A 132 -11.12 -3.34 -9.23
CA LEU A 132 -10.01 -3.03 -8.35
C LEU A 132 -10.06 -1.56 -7.94
N PHE A 133 -9.90 -1.29 -6.64
CA PHE A 133 -9.91 0.04 -6.06
C PHE A 133 -8.70 0.28 -5.17
N VAL A 134 -8.31 1.53 -5.11
CA VAL A 134 -7.34 2.05 -4.14
C VAL A 134 -8.02 3.17 -3.36
N ASP A 135 -7.99 3.07 -2.04
CA ASP A 135 -8.27 4.16 -1.11
C ASP A 135 -6.91 4.63 -0.57
N ILE A 136 -6.64 5.91 -0.67
CA ILE A 136 -5.43 6.53 -0.14
C ILE A 136 -5.83 7.63 0.84
N ASP A 137 -5.19 7.65 2.00
CA ASP A 137 -5.38 8.67 3.03
C ASP A 137 -4.02 8.95 3.66
N LEU A 138 -3.36 10.01 3.17
CA LEU A 138 -2.02 10.43 3.55
C LEU A 138 -2.04 11.82 4.13
N ALA A 139 -1.24 12.06 5.15
CA ALA A 139 -0.97 13.35 5.75
C ALA A 139 0.52 13.66 5.69
N LEU A 140 0.86 14.87 5.23
CA LEU A 140 2.21 15.40 5.24
C LEU A 140 2.27 16.59 6.19
N LYS A 141 3.07 16.47 7.24
CA LYS A 141 3.32 17.52 8.22
C LYS A 141 4.60 18.27 7.85
N GLU A 142 4.51 19.56 7.56
CA GLU A 142 5.72 20.36 7.36
C GLU A 142 6.55 20.44 8.65
N PRO A 143 7.88 20.46 8.54
CA PRO A 143 8.72 20.73 9.69
C PRO A 143 8.36 22.09 10.28
N ALA A 144 8.27 22.17 11.61
CA ALA A 144 8.02 23.42 12.29
C ALA A 144 9.12 24.44 11.89
N SER A 145 8.74 25.50 11.22
CA SER A 145 9.65 26.60 10.91
C SER A 145 10.05 27.27 12.24
N GLY A 146 11.18 26.87 12.79
CA GLY A 146 11.75 27.47 13.99
C GLY A 146 12.11 28.91 13.69
N GLY A 147 11.19 29.83 13.93
CA GLY A 147 11.51 31.26 13.96
C GLY A 147 12.53 31.51 15.05
N PHE A 148 13.70 32.00 14.70
CA PHE A 148 14.80 32.38 15.60
C PHE A 148 14.39 33.45 16.66
N LEU A 149 13.21 34.00 16.54
CA LEU A 149 12.65 34.99 17.45
C LEU A 149 11.29 34.49 17.97
N GLY A 150 11.28 33.59 18.99
CA GLY A 150 10.20 33.40 19.95
C GLY A 150 8.74 33.63 19.50
N GLY A 151 8.40 33.29 18.27
CA GLY A 151 7.03 33.39 17.78
C GLY A 151 6.18 32.29 18.42
N THR A 152 5.09 32.68 19.04
CA THR A 152 4.04 31.86 19.63
C THR A 152 3.74 30.64 18.79
N GLY A 153 3.93 29.46 19.36
CA GLY A 153 3.85 28.13 18.75
C GLY A 153 2.69 27.93 17.77
N GLN A 154 2.94 28.29 16.53
CA GLN A 154 2.06 27.96 15.44
C GLN A 154 2.31 26.51 15.08
N GLU A 155 1.28 25.68 15.25
CA GLU A 155 1.38 24.28 14.85
C GLU A 155 1.79 24.21 13.37
N ALA A 156 2.72 23.32 13.07
CA ALA A 156 3.15 23.09 11.70
C ALA A 156 1.94 22.68 10.83
N PRO A 157 1.79 23.23 9.63
CA PRO A 157 0.69 22.89 8.73
C PRO A 157 0.74 21.41 8.37
N VAL A 158 -0.44 20.79 8.30
CA VAL A 158 -0.63 19.42 7.86
C VAL A 158 -1.48 19.43 6.60
N TYR A 159 -0.97 18.82 5.55
CA TYR A 159 -1.66 18.65 4.27
C TYR A 159 -2.18 17.24 4.16
N ARG A 160 -3.39 17.04 3.61
CA ARG A 160 -4.00 15.71 3.50
C ARG A 160 -4.38 15.41 2.06
N LEU A 161 -4.00 14.24 1.60
CA LEU A 161 -4.41 13.64 0.34
C LEU A 161 -5.33 12.46 0.65
N GLU A 162 -6.63 12.65 0.42
CA GLU A 162 -7.65 11.61 0.57
C GLU A 162 -8.33 11.41 -0.78
N ASP A 163 -8.25 10.19 -1.33
CA ASP A 163 -8.88 9.85 -2.60
C ASP A 163 -9.31 8.38 -2.62
N HIS A 164 -10.37 8.12 -3.37
CA HIS A 164 -10.93 6.81 -3.63
C HIS A 164 -11.07 6.62 -5.14
N ARG A 165 -10.36 5.64 -5.70
CA ARG A 165 -10.30 5.52 -7.16
C ARG A 165 -10.26 4.08 -7.63
N ARG A 166 -11.00 3.81 -8.72
CA ARG A 166 -10.82 2.58 -9.50
C ARG A 166 -9.47 2.59 -10.20
N VAL A 167 -8.72 1.48 -10.07
CA VAL A 167 -7.42 1.30 -10.70
C VAL A 167 -7.46 0.19 -11.74
N ARG A 168 -6.51 0.22 -12.69
CA ARG A 168 -6.32 -0.82 -13.69
C ARG A 168 -4.99 -1.51 -13.48
N ILE A 169 -4.97 -2.80 -13.87
CA ILE A 169 -3.78 -3.64 -13.75
C ILE A 169 -2.64 -3.05 -14.58
N ALA A 170 -1.46 -2.99 -13.98
CA ALA A 170 -0.18 -2.54 -14.54
C ALA A 170 -0.14 -1.07 -15.02
N GLU A 171 -1.23 -0.31 -14.84
CA GLU A 171 -1.23 1.14 -15.08
C GLU A 171 -0.72 1.88 -13.83
N VAL A 172 -0.06 3.02 -14.08
CA VAL A 172 0.33 3.94 -13.01
C VAL A 172 -0.82 4.90 -12.76
N ASN A 173 -1.28 4.95 -11.52
CA ASN A 173 -2.32 5.85 -11.08
C ASN A 173 -1.68 6.98 -10.28
N TYR A 174 -1.96 8.22 -10.67
CA TYR A 174 -1.45 9.40 -10.00
C TYR A 174 -2.52 10.01 -9.11
N PHE A 175 -2.19 10.21 -7.83
CA PHE A 175 -2.99 10.87 -6.82
C PHE A 175 -2.33 12.22 -6.51
N ASP A 176 -3.10 13.28 -6.55
CA ASP A 176 -2.57 14.64 -6.59
C ASP A 176 -3.04 15.49 -5.42
N HIS A 177 -2.10 16.25 -4.87
CA HIS A 177 -2.30 17.34 -3.94
C HIS A 177 -1.21 18.41 -4.25
N PRO A 178 -1.47 19.72 -4.11
CA PRO A 178 -0.47 20.76 -4.46
C PRO A 178 0.89 20.61 -3.77
N LYS A 179 0.91 20.09 -2.54
CA LYS A 179 2.12 19.93 -1.75
C LYS A 179 2.82 18.60 -1.93
N PHE A 180 2.11 17.55 -2.27
CA PHE A 180 2.67 16.21 -2.44
C PHE A 180 1.76 15.34 -3.30
N GLY A 181 2.26 14.23 -3.77
CA GLY A 181 1.49 13.31 -4.59
C GLY A 181 1.91 11.87 -4.37
N ALA A 182 1.14 10.96 -4.96
CA ALA A 182 1.48 9.54 -4.95
C ALA A 182 1.29 8.90 -6.32
N LEU A 183 2.23 8.04 -6.70
CA LEU A 183 2.11 7.12 -7.82
C LEU A 183 1.82 5.73 -7.27
N VAL A 184 0.73 5.11 -7.72
CA VAL A 184 0.35 3.76 -7.30
C VAL A 184 0.25 2.86 -8.52
N ARG A 185 0.90 1.70 -8.46
CA ARG A 185 0.83 0.66 -9.47
C ARG A 185 0.46 -0.67 -8.84
N VAL A 186 -0.46 -1.39 -9.46
CA VAL A 186 -0.91 -2.70 -9.02
C VAL A 186 -0.75 -3.69 -10.16
N ALA A 187 -0.16 -4.85 -9.91
CA ALA A 187 0.00 -5.90 -10.90
C ALA A 187 -0.19 -7.29 -10.28
N PRO A 188 -0.75 -8.26 -10.98
CA PRO A 188 -0.82 -9.64 -10.50
C PRO A 188 0.59 -10.23 -10.41
N VAL A 189 0.84 -10.97 -9.34
CA VAL A 189 2.05 -11.79 -9.22
C VAL A 189 1.85 -13.04 -10.04
N LYS A 190 2.77 -13.32 -10.97
CA LYS A 190 2.72 -14.55 -11.75
C LYS A 190 3.12 -15.71 -10.86
N PRO A 191 2.33 -16.78 -10.79
CA PRO A 191 2.78 -18.00 -10.13
C PRO A 191 4.01 -18.55 -10.87
N ASN A 192 5.04 -18.86 -10.10
CA ASN A 192 6.22 -19.56 -10.61
C ASN A 192 5.89 -21.00 -11.01
#